data_9fc6d42ba05a6c2fe47ffbed60b36d20
#
_entry.id   9fc6d42ba05a6c2fe47ffbed60b36d20
#
_cell.length_a   1.000
_cell.length_b   1.000
_cell.length_c   1.000
_cell.angle_alpha   90.00
_cell.angle_beta   90.00
_cell.angle_gamma   90.00
#
_symmetry.space_group_name_H-M   'P 1'
#
loop_
_entity.id
_entity.type
_entity.pdbx_description
1 polymer ?
#
loop_
_entity_poly.entity_id
_entity_poly.type
_entity_poly.pdbx_seq_one_letter_code
_entity_poly.pdbx_strand_id
1 'polypeptide(L)'
;DDTLQEIADQWQIPRVYDDFDKLLADPQIDLVDIITPPALHEMMVVRAMEADKHVICEKPLTGFFAPAVREDGQAVPCTEMYEKADQSLRAIRAAMEKTGKRFFYAENYVYAPSVQKCAELLKRKKSKILLIKGEEAHSGSHAAHAPYWKLNGGGALIRQGCHPLSAALYLKNVEAKVRGEHIRPVSVTAVTGRLSNMLRGDEHRYIAAHPVDVEDFADVLVTFSDGSIAQVLASDNTVGGTRNNMEVY
;
A
#
# COMPACT_ATOMS: atom_id res chain seq x y z
N ASP A 1 3.84 -26.70 -13.31
CA ASP A 1 2.66 -26.47 -12.45
C ASP A 1 1.45 -26.37 -13.38
N ASP A 2 0.52 -27.32 -13.25
CA ASP A 2 -0.62 -27.46 -14.17
C ASP A 2 -1.46 -26.17 -14.22
N THR A 3 -1.65 -25.51 -13.06
CA THR A 3 -2.39 -24.23 -12.96
C THR A 3 -1.72 -23.10 -13.77
N LEU A 4 -0.41 -23.05 -13.80
CA LEU A 4 0.32 -22.02 -14.54
C LEU A 4 0.12 -22.20 -16.05
N GLN A 5 0.16 -23.44 -16.54
CA GLN A 5 -0.07 -23.74 -17.95
C GLN A 5 -1.52 -23.53 -18.35
N GLU A 6 -2.50 -23.92 -17.52
CA GLU A 6 -3.91 -23.68 -17.75
C GLU A 6 -4.24 -22.19 -17.92
N ILE A 7 -3.67 -21.33 -17.06
CA ILE A 7 -3.84 -19.88 -17.17
C ILE A 7 -3.19 -19.33 -18.43
N ALA A 8 -2.00 -19.82 -18.78
CA ALA A 8 -1.29 -19.40 -19.96
C ALA A 8 -2.08 -19.75 -21.23
N ASP A 9 -2.63 -20.94 -21.31
CA ASP A 9 -3.45 -21.40 -22.44
C ASP A 9 -4.77 -20.60 -22.54
N GLN A 10 -5.44 -20.37 -21.41
CA GLN A 10 -6.68 -19.59 -21.35
C GLN A 10 -6.50 -18.17 -21.88
N TRP A 11 -5.40 -17.52 -21.52
CA TRP A 11 -5.13 -16.12 -21.85
C TRP A 11 -4.16 -15.94 -23.02
N GLN A 12 -3.78 -17.05 -23.71
CA GLN A 12 -2.84 -17.06 -24.83
C GLN A 12 -1.51 -16.38 -24.50
N ILE A 13 -1.00 -16.64 -23.29
CA ILE A 13 0.30 -16.12 -22.83
C ILE A 13 1.40 -16.91 -23.53
N PRO A 14 2.28 -16.24 -24.31
CA PRO A 14 3.18 -16.97 -25.22
C PRO A 14 4.33 -17.68 -24.51
N ARG A 15 4.64 -17.28 -23.27
CA ARG A 15 5.74 -17.86 -22.48
C ARG A 15 5.43 -17.87 -21.01
N VAL A 16 5.79 -18.96 -20.34
CA VAL A 16 5.59 -19.18 -18.91
C VAL A 16 6.92 -19.49 -18.27
N TYR A 17 7.12 -18.99 -17.06
CA TYR A 17 8.32 -19.22 -16.26
C TYR A 17 7.90 -19.75 -14.90
N ASP A 18 8.50 -20.84 -14.48
CA ASP A 18 8.34 -21.45 -13.17
C ASP A 18 9.36 -20.94 -12.14
N ASP A 19 10.26 -20.07 -12.60
CA ASP A 19 11.34 -19.50 -11.81
C ASP A 19 11.57 -18.04 -12.19
N PHE A 20 11.74 -17.18 -11.19
CA PHE A 20 11.93 -15.76 -11.39
C PHE A 20 13.25 -15.42 -12.10
N ASP A 21 14.30 -16.20 -11.87
CA ASP A 21 15.58 -15.96 -12.54
C ASP A 21 15.52 -16.28 -14.04
N LYS A 22 14.77 -17.32 -14.40
CA LYS A 22 14.52 -17.62 -15.82
C LYS A 22 13.76 -16.49 -16.50
N LEU A 23 12.77 -15.91 -15.82
CA LEU A 23 12.05 -14.74 -16.33
C LEU A 23 12.99 -13.56 -16.51
N LEU A 24 13.82 -13.26 -15.51
CA LEU A 24 14.75 -12.14 -15.56
C LEU A 24 15.82 -12.31 -16.65
N ALA A 25 16.22 -13.55 -16.95
CA ALA A 25 17.22 -13.86 -17.98
C ALA A 25 16.69 -13.71 -19.41
N ASP A 26 15.36 -13.62 -19.62
CA ASP A 26 14.81 -13.45 -20.97
C ASP A 26 15.07 -12.03 -21.50
N PRO A 27 15.85 -11.88 -22.60
CA PRO A 27 16.18 -10.58 -23.17
C PRO A 27 14.98 -9.90 -23.86
N GLN A 28 13.87 -10.60 -24.07
CA GLN A 28 12.65 -10.04 -24.69
C GLN A 28 11.69 -9.44 -23.67
N ILE A 29 12.02 -9.50 -22.39
CA ILE A 29 11.25 -8.85 -21.33
C ILE A 29 11.93 -7.51 -21.00
N ASP A 30 11.23 -6.42 -21.20
CA ASP A 30 11.70 -5.07 -20.87
C ASP A 30 11.17 -4.58 -19.52
N LEU A 31 10.02 -5.10 -19.06
CA LEU A 31 9.33 -4.66 -17.87
C LEU A 31 8.74 -5.85 -17.12
N VAL A 32 8.89 -5.84 -15.80
CA VAL A 32 8.29 -6.82 -14.89
C VAL A 32 7.21 -6.15 -14.04
N ASP A 33 6.04 -6.75 -14.02
CA ASP A 33 4.94 -6.36 -13.12
C ASP A 33 4.90 -7.31 -11.91
N ILE A 34 5.18 -6.77 -10.72
CA ILE A 34 5.30 -7.54 -9.47
C ILE A 34 3.98 -7.45 -8.71
N ILE A 35 3.25 -8.59 -8.71
CA ILE A 35 1.93 -8.76 -8.08
C ILE A 35 1.98 -9.82 -6.97
N THR A 36 3.14 -9.99 -6.37
CA THR A 36 3.41 -10.98 -5.33
C THR A 36 2.96 -10.47 -3.94
N PRO A 37 3.00 -11.31 -2.90
CA PRO A 37 2.85 -10.82 -1.52
C PRO A 37 3.89 -9.74 -1.19
N PRO A 38 3.53 -8.70 -0.41
CA PRO A 38 4.37 -7.53 -0.15
C PRO A 38 5.77 -7.85 0.41
N ALA A 39 5.90 -8.93 1.17
CA ALA A 39 7.18 -9.37 1.73
C ALA A 39 8.25 -9.71 0.67
N LEU A 40 7.85 -9.93 -0.59
CA LEU A 40 8.75 -10.24 -1.70
C LEU A 40 9.10 -9.01 -2.56
N HIS A 41 8.40 -7.90 -2.39
CA HIS A 41 8.49 -6.74 -3.29
C HIS A 41 9.91 -6.19 -3.38
N GLU A 42 10.57 -5.89 -2.25
CA GLU A 42 11.93 -5.32 -2.26
C GLU A 42 12.89 -6.20 -3.07
N MET A 43 12.98 -7.48 -2.71
CA MET A 43 13.91 -8.42 -3.36
C MET A 43 13.64 -8.53 -4.85
N MET A 44 12.37 -8.67 -5.26
CA MET A 44 12.01 -8.82 -6.66
C MET A 44 12.23 -7.53 -7.45
N VAL A 45 11.91 -6.35 -6.88
CA VAL A 45 12.15 -5.04 -7.49
C VAL A 45 13.64 -4.83 -7.75
N VAL A 46 14.47 -5.03 -6.72
CA VAL A 46 15.93 -4.84 -6.83
C VAL A 46 16.52 -5.78 -7.88
N ARG A 47 16.19 -7.07 -7.82
CA ARG A 47 16.68 -8.07 -8.79
C ARG A 47 16.24 -7.80 -10.22
N ALA A 48 14.98 -7.39 -10.42
CA ALA A 48 14.49 -7.05 -11.75
C ALA A 48 15.24 -5.84 -12.35
N MET A 49 15.46 -4.80 -11.56
CA MET A 49 16.25 -3.64 -12.01
C MET A 49 17.70 -4.01 -12.30
N GLU A 50 18.35 -4.83 -11.47
CA GLU A 50 19.71 -5.29 -11.68
C GLU A 50 19.85 -6.22 -12.89
N ALA A 51 18.74 -6.91 -13.27
CA ALA A 51 18.64 -7.68 -14.52
C ALA A 51 18.22 -6.82 -15.73
N ASP A 52 18.39 -5.51 -15.65
CA ASP A 52 18.09 -4.54 -16.72
C ASP A 52 16.62 -4.42 -17.11
N LYS A 53 15.68 -4.71 -16.19
CA LYS A 53 14.22 -4.58 -16.41
C LYS A 53 13.66 -3.32 -15.77
N HIS A 54 12.68 -2.69 -16.42
CA HIS A 54 11.79 -1.76 -15.75
C HIS A 54 10.84 -2.51 -14.81
N VAL A 55 10.27 -1.82 -13.80
CA VAL A 55 9.43 -2.48 -12.80
C VAL A 55 8.16 -1.70 -12.56
N ILE A 56 7.03 -2.41 -12.57
CA ILE A 56 5.79 -2.02 -11.88
C ILE A 56 5.74 -2.87 -10.60
N CYS A 57 5.32 -2.29 -9.48
CA CYS A 57 5.16 -3.05 -8.25
C CYS A 57 3.86 -2.67 -7.56
N GLU A 58 3.11 -3.70 -7.17
CA GLU A 58 1.86 -3.55 -6.41
C GLU A 58 2.08 -2.93 -5.03
N LYS A 59 0.97 -2.41 -4.51
CA LYS A 59 0.90 -1.86 -3.16
C LYS A 59 0.67 -2.99 -2.11
N PRO A 60 1.07 -2.78 -0.85
CA PRO A 60 1.98 -1.73 -0.40
C PRO A 60 3.41 -1.99 -0.88
N LEU A 61 4.18 -0.94 -1.12
CA LEU A 61 5.54 -1.09 -1.68
C LEU A 61 6.46 -1.88 -0.75
N THR A 62 6.39 -1.60 0.53
CA THR A 62 7.21 -2.24 1.57
C THR A 62 6.52 -2.17 2.93
N GLY A 63 7.12 -2.79 3.94
CA GLY A 63 6.66 -2.82 5.32
C GLY A 63 7.68 -3.54 6.20
N PHE A 64 7.27 -3.85 7.42
CA PHE A 64 8.01 -4.72 8.32
C PHE A 64 7.40 -6.12 8.27
N PHE A 65 8.13 -7.10 7.72
CA PHE A 65 7.62 -8.45 7.44
C PHE A 65 8.17 -9.54 8.36
N ALA A 66 8.64 -9.17 9.56
CA ALA A 66 8.94 -10.11 10.62
C ALA A 66 7.76 -10.16 11.62
N PRO A 67 7.70 -11.15 12.52
CA PRO A 67 6.71 -11.17 13.58
C PRO A 67 6.75 -9.87 14.42
N ALA A 68 5.57 -9.28 14.68
CA ALA A 68 5.48 -8.06 15.51
C ALA A 68 5.79 -8.32 17.00
N VAL A 69 5.81 -9.58 17.40
CA VAL A 69 6.21 -10.05 18.74
C VAL A 69 7.37 -11.02 18.57
N ARG A 70 8.44 -10.81 19.34
CA ARG A 70 9.63 -11.66 19.36
C ARG A 70 9.36 -12.99 20.05
N GLU A 71 10.28 -13.96 19.90
CA GLU A 71 10.17 -15.29 20.56
C GLU A 71 10.12 -15.20 22.10
N ASP A 72 10.72 -14.17 22.69
CA ASP A 72 10.68 -13.88 24.12
C ASP A 72 9.36 -13.23 24.59
N GLY A 73 8.39 -13.05 23.70
CA GLY A 73 7.09 -12.43 23.97
C GLY A 73 7.10 -10.89 23.99
N GLN A 74 8.22 -10.25 23.72
CA GLN A 74 8.29 -8.78 23.67
C GLN A 74 7.84 -8.25 22.32
N ALA A 75 7.08 -7.15 22.32
CA ALA A 75 6.72 -6.45 21.10
C ALA A 75 7.96 -5.83 20.45
N VAL A 76 8.05 -5.91 19.13
CA VAL A 76 9.09 -5.20 18.37
C VAL A 76 8.82 -3.69 18.46
N PRO A 77 9.82 -2.86 18.82
CA PRO A 77 9.63 -1.42 18.87
C PRO A 77 9.24 -0.84 17.50
N CYS A 78 8.29 0.10 17.48
CA CYS A 78 7.88 0.76 16.23
C CYS A 78 9.05 1.46 15.52
N THR A 79 10.05 1.95 16.26
CA THR A 79 11.27 2.52 15.68
C THR A 79 12.07 1.50 14.88
N GLU A 80 12.19 0.27 15.37
CA GLU A 80 12.86 -0.83 14.65
C GLU A 80 12.07 -1.21 13.39
N MET A 81 10.74 -1.30 13.50
CA MET A 81 9.87 -1.56 12.33
C MET A 81 10.03 -0.48 11.26
N TYR A 82 10.06 0.78 11.67
CA TYR A 82 10.29 1.92 10.79
C TYR A 82 11.66 1.85 10.10
N GLU A 83 12.73 1.59 10.87
CA GLU A 83 14.09 1.49 10.33
C GLU A 83 14.20 0.38 9.27
N LYS A 84 13.56 -0.77 9.48
CA LYS A 84 13.53 -1.86 8.49
C LYS A 84 12.77 -1.49 7.22
N ALA A 85 11.61 -0.84 7.35
CA ALA A 85 10.87 -0.35 6.20
C ALA A 85 11.65 0.74 5.43
N ASP A 86 12.33 1.66 6.13
CA ASP A 86 13.17 2.68 5.50
C ASP A 86 14.40 2.07 4.81
N GLN A 87 15.03 1.06 5.40
CA GLN A 87 16.12 0.30 4.75
C GLN A 87 15.66 -0.31 3.42
N SER A 88 14.47 -0.92 3.41
CA SER A 88 13.87 -1.48 2.19
C SER A 88 13.65 -0.42 1.10
N LEU A 89 13.08 0.73 1.46
CA LEU A 89 12.90 1.85 0.54
C LEU A 89 14.23 2.38 -0.02
N ARG A 90 15.27 2.46 0.82
CA ARG A 90 16.62 2.86 0.40
C ARG A 90 17.24 1.86 -0.56
N ALA A 91 17.03 0.55 -0.35
CA ALA A 91 17.53 -0.48 -1.26
C ALA A 91 16.90 -0.37 -2.66
N ILE A 92 15.56 -0.20 -2.72
CA ILE A 92 14.85 0.02 -3.97
C ILE A 92 15.35 1.30 -4.68
N ARG A 93 15.47 2.40 -3.93
CA ARG A 93 15.97 3.66 -4.48
C ARG A 93 17.41 3.55 -5.00
N ALA A 94 18.28 2.89 -4.27
CA ALA A 94 19.66 2.66 -4.68
C ALA A 94 19.73 1.83 -5.99
N ALA A 95 18.86 0.80 -6.13
CA ALA A 95 18.76 0.03 -7.36
C ALA A 95 18.31 0.90 -8.55
N MET A 96 17.31 1.78 -8.35
CA MET A 96 16.88 2.74 -9.38
C MET A 96 18.02 3.65 -9.82
N GLU A 97 18.73 4.24 -8.85
CA GLU A 97 19.84 5.17 -9.11
C GLU A 97 21.02 4.48 -9.80
N LYS A 98 21.36 3.25 -9.38
CA LYS A 98 22.44 2.45 -9.94
C LYS A 98 22.18 2.01 -11.38
N THR A 99 20.94 1.58 -11.67
CA THR A 99 20.60 0.94 -12.95
C THR A 99 19.99 1.91 -13.96
N GLY A 100 19.45 3.05 -13.51
CA GLY A 100 18.69 3.98 -14.34
C GLY A 100 17.34 3.44 -14.80
N LYS A 101 16.89 2.29 -14.29
CA LYS A 101 15.61 1.70 -14.65
C LYS A 101 14.45 2.45 -14.03
N ARG A 102 13.32 2.45 -14.73
CA ARG A 102 12.10 3.11 -14.26
C ARG A 102 11.37 2.21 -13.28
N PHE A 103 10.89 2.82 -12.22
CA PHE A 103 10.02 2.22 -11.23
C PHE A 103 8.63 2.88 -11.29
N PHE A 104 7.59 2.06 -11.31
CA PHE A 104 6.21 2.49 -11.28
C PHE A 104 5.51 1.85 -10.08
N TYR A 105 5.04 2.67 -9.16
CA TYR A 105 4.27 2.19 -8.02
C TYR A 105 2.80 2.08 -8.40
N ALA A 106 2.25 0.87 -8.31
CA ALA A 106 0.88 0.57 -8.74
C ALA A 106 -0.18 1.00 -7.71
N GLU A 107 0.00 2.18 -7.10
CA GLU A 107 -1.03 2.80 -6.26
C GLU A 107 -2.10 3.43 -7.17
N ASN A 108 -3.12 2.64 -7.47
CA ASN A 108 -4.13 2.98 -8.46
C ASN A 108 -5.08 4.10 -8.01
N TYR A 109 -5.22 4.33 -6.71
CA TYR A 109 -6.20 5.27 -6.15
C TYR A 109 -5.92 6.72 -6.56
N VAL A 110 -4.65 7.07 -6.74
CA VAL A 110 -4.29 8.41 -7.24
C VAL A 110 -4.80 8.67 -8.65
N TYR A 111 -5.07 7.61 -9.42
CA TYR A 111 -5.61 7.71 -10.79
C TYR A 111 -7.14 7.62 -10.85
N ALA A 112 -7.82 7.43 -9.71
CA ALA A 112 -9.27 7.42 -9.66
C ALA A 112 -9.85 8.72 -10.29
N PRO A 113 -10.90 8.64 -11.12
CA PRO A 113 -11.44 9.79 -11.84
C PRO A 113 -11.80 10.98 -10.92
N SER A 114 -12.33 10.70 -9.73
CA SER A 114 -12.67 11.72 -8.72
C SER A 114 -11.44 12.43 -8.17
N VAL A 115 -10.35 11.69 -7.87
CA VAL A 115 -9.08 12.23 -7.39
C VAL A 115 -8.42 13.07 -8.48
N GLN A 116 -8.40 12.59 -9.72
CA GLN A 116 -7.87 13.34 -10.86
C GLN A 116 -8.69 14.61 -11.15
N LYS A 117 -10.01 14.55 -10.98
CA LYS A 117 -10.86 15.74 -11.12
C LYS A 117 -10.57 16.78 -10.02
N CYS A 118 -10.37 16.34 -8.79
CA CYS A 118 -9.94 17.24 -7.71
C CYS A 118 -8.59 17.88 -8.04
N ALA A 119 -7.62 17.10 -8.49
CA ALA A 119 -6.31 17.61 -8.90
C ALA A 119 -6.39 18.64 -10.06
N GLU A 120 -7.27 18.41 -11.06
CA GLU A 120 -7.56 19.39 -12.13
C GLU A 120 -8.10 20.71 -11.56
N LEU A 121 -9.07 20.64 -10.65
CA LEU A 121 -9.66 21.82 -10.00
C LEU A 121 -8.61 22.61 -9.19
N LEU A 122 -7.76 21.91 -8.43
CA LEU A 122 -6.65 22.52 -7.69
C LEU A 122 -5.69 23.25 -8.64
N LYS A 123 -5.30 22.61 -9.75
CA LYS A 123 -4.43 23.21 -10.76
C LYS A 123 -5.06 24.48 -11.37
N ARG A 124 -6.35 24.42 -11.69
CA ARG A 124 -7.06 25.54 -12.35
C ARG A 124 -7.34 26.70 -11.41
N LYS A 125 -7.69 26.41 -10.14
CA LYS A 125 -8.11 27.43 -9.16
C LYS A 125 -7.02 27.87 -8.21
N LYS A 126 -5.91 27.11 -8.12
CA LYS A 126 -4.83 27.30 -7.14
C LYS A 126 -5.38 27.32 -5.70
N SER A 127 -6.42 26.54 -5.44
CA SER A 127 -7.09 26.46 -4.15
C SER A 127 -6.18 25.90 -3.08
N LYS A 128 -6.41 26.29 -1.83
CA LYS A 128 -5.79 25.68 -0.66
C LYS A 128 -6.68 24.56 -0.10
N ILE A 129 -6.07 23.46 0.28
CA ILE A 129 -6.72 22.37 1.00
C ILE A 129 -6.52 22.61 2.50
N LEU A 130 -7.60 22.61 3.25
CA LEU A 130 -7.60 22.77 4.71
C LEU A 130 -7.67 21.43 5.42
N LEU A 131 -8.52 20.55 4.91
CA LEU A 131 -8.80 19.23 5.46
C LEU A 131 -9.07 18.24 4.33
N ILE A 132 -8.50 17.04 4.45
CA ILE A 132 -8.90 15.86 3.66
C ILE A 132 -9.44 14.82 4.63
N LYS A 133 -10.59 14.22 4.30
CA LYS A 133 -11.06 13.00 4.95
C LYS A 133 -11.12 11.90 3.91
N GLY A 134 -10.47 10.78 4.18
CA GLY A 134 -10.48 9.61 3.31
C GLY A 134 -10.84 8.36 4.08
N GLU A 135 -11.68 7.53 3.51
CA GLU A 135 -12.08 6.26 4.09
C GLU A 135 -11.98 5.17 3.05
N GLU A 136 -11.34 4.07 3.43
CA GLU A 136 -11.49 2.80 2.74
C GLU A 136 -11.75 1.69 3.76
N ALA A 137 -12.92 1.07 3.65
CA ALA A 137 -13.39 0.09 4.61
C ALA A 137 -14.31 -0.95 3.94
N HIS A 138 -14.17 -2.19 4.35
CA HIS A 138 -15.03 -3.30 3.91
C HIS A 138 -15.17 -4.36 5.03
N SER A 139 -15.75 -5.52 4.74
CA SER A 139 -16.00 -6.57 5.74
C SER A 139 -14.79 -7.47 6.01
N GLY A 140 -13.62 -7.13 5.51
CA GLY A 140 -12.38 -7.90 5.64
C GLY A 140 -11.94 -8.59 4.35
N SER A 141 -10.69 -9.05 4.33
CA SER A 141 -10.09 -9.75 3.20
C SER A 141 -10.31 -11.25 3.31
N HIS A 142 -10.64 -11.91 2.19
CA HIS A 142 -10.70 -13.37 2.07
C HIS A 142 -9.35 -14.01 1.74
N ALA A 143 -8.29 -13.23 1.54
CA ALA A 143 -6.97 -13.75 1.25
C ALA A 143 -6.37 -14.46 2.48
N ALA A 144 -5.89 -15.68 2.30
CA ALA A 144 -5.37 -16.50 3.38
C ALA A 144 -4.19 -15.88 4.14
N HIS A 145 -3.44 -14.98 3.51
CA HIS A 145 -2.32 -14.26 4.12
C HIS A 145 -2.77 -13.02 4.93
N ALA A 146 -3.96 -12.47 4.67
CA ALA A 146 -4.43 -11.21 5.26
C ALA A 146 -4.38 -11.13 6.80
N PRO A 147 -4.62 -12.23 7.56
CA PRO A 147 -4.58 -12.21 9.01
C PRO A 147 -3.19 -12.07 9.64
N TYR A 148 -2.10 -12.22 8.86
CA TYR A 148 -0.75 -12.39 9.40
C TYR A 148 0.16 -11.22 9.07
N TRP A 149 0.72 -10.59 10.12
CA TRP A 149 1.65 -9.47 9.99
C TRP A 149 2.86 -9.78 9.10
N LYS A 150 3.50 -10.91 9.33
CA LYS A 150 4.71 -11.32 8.58
C LYS A 150 4.54 -11.40 7.06
N LEU A 151 3.31 -11.48 6.57
CA LEU A 151 3.01 -11.59 5.13
C LEU A 151 2.57 -10.25 4.53
N ASN A 152 2.00 -9.35 5.35
CA ASN A 152 1.41 -8.08 4.90
C ASN A 152 2.12 -6.83 5.44
N GLY A 153 2.87 -6.95 6.55
CA GLY A 153 3.50 -5.81 7.23
C GLY A 153 2.52 -4.95 8.05
N GLY A 154 1.30 -5.46 8.28
CA GLY A 154 0.22 -4.82 9.01
C GLY A 154 -1.15 -5.28 8.52
N GLY A 155 -2.20 -4.66 9.01
CA GLY A 155 -3.60 -5.02 8.74
C GLY A 155 -4.32 -4.05 7.81
N ALA A 156 -5.48 -3.56 8.25
CA ALA A 156 -6.36 -2.69 7.47
C ALA A 156 -5.65 -1.40 7.00
N LEU A 157 -4.80 -0.81 7.84
CA LEU A 157 -4.12 0.43 7.49
C LEU A 157 -3.22 0.27 6.27
N ILE A 158 -2.36 -0.74 6.26
CA ILE A 158 -1.42 -0.93 5.16
C ILE A 158 -2.07 -1.53 3.91
N ARG A 159 -3.14 -2.33 4.07
CA ARG A 159 -3.84 -2.97 2.95
C ARG A 159 -4.84 -2.04 2.25
N GLN A 160 -5.53 -1.18 2.99
CA GLN A 160 -6.61 -0.31 2.52
C GLN A 160 -6.28 1.17 2.74
N GLY A 161 -5.87 1.54 3.96
CA GLY A 161 -5.57 2.93 4.30
C GLY A 161 -4.45 3.55 3.46
N CYS A 162 -3.61 2.74 2.81
CA CYS A 162 -2.62 3.23 1.85
C CYS A 162 -3.27 4.01 0.69
N HIS A 163 -4.46 3.63 0.24
CA HIS A 163 -5.16 4.27 -0.87
C HIS A 163 -5.58 5.71 -0.56
N PRO A 164 -6.43 5.98 0.45
CA PRO A 164 -6.79 7.35 0.79
C PRO A 164 -5.60 8.18 1.28
N LEU A 165 -4.60 7.55 1.93
CA LEU A 165 -3.38 8.23 2.31
C LEU A 165 -2.59 8.70 1.09
N SER A 166 -2.40 7.84 0.11
CA SER A 166 -1.69 8.16 -1.13
C SER A 166 -2.40 9.27 -1.92
N ALA A 167 -3.73 9.22 -2.00
CA ALA A 167 -4.51 10.28 -2.63
C ALA A 167 -4.37 11.62 -1.89
N ALA A 168 -4.40 11.62 -0.56
CA ALA A 168 -4.20 12.83 0.24
C ALA A 168 -2.80 13.43 0.01
N LEU A 169 -1.75 12.61 0.05
CA LEU A 169 -0.38 13.05 -0.23
C LEU A 169 -0.23 13.57 -1.66
N TYR A 170 -0.85 12.89 -2.63
CA TYR A 170 -0.87 13.31 -4.02
C TYR A 170 -1.53 14.69 -4.21
N LEU A 171 -2.72 14.90 -3.64
CA LEU A 171 -3.44 16.17 -3.75
C LEU A 171 -2.68 17.33 -3.06
N LYS A 172 -2.05 17.07 -1.91
CA LYS A 172 -1.18 18.06 -1.23
C LYS A 172 0.06 18.38 -2.05
N ASN A 173 0.64 17.41 -2.74
CA ASN A 173 1.75 17.67 -3.67
C ASN A 173 1.31 18.48 -4.90
N VAL A 174 0.11 18.22 -5.43
CA VAL A 174 -0.48 19.03 -6.51
C VAL A 174 -0.69 20.47 -6.04
N GLU A 175 -1.29 20.67 -4.87
CA GLU A 175 -1.47 21.98 -4.26
C GLU A 175 -0.13 22.71 -4.12
N ALA A 176 0.87 22.08 -3.49
CA ALA A 176 2.20 22.63 -3.28
C ALA A 176 2.82 23.13 -4.59
N LYS A 177 2.78 22.28 -5.63
CA LYS A 177 3.33 22.64 -6.97
C LYS A 177 2.64 23.81 -7.61
N VAL A 178 1.30 23.87 -7.58
CA VAL A 178 0.56 24.96 -8.28
C VAL A 178 0.59 26.28 -7.54
N ARG A 179 0.86 26.24 -6.23
CA ARG A 179 0.99 27.43 -5.37
C ARG A 179 2.44 27.89 -5.20
N GLY A 180 3.41 27.07 -5.62
CA GLY A 180 4.83 27.34 -5.41
C GLY A 180 5.24 27.21 -3.93
N GLU A 181 4.51 26.38 -3.18
CA GLU A 181 4.74 26.14 -1.76
C GLU A 181 5.48 24.80 -1.54
N HIS A 182 6.15 24.66 -0.39
CA HIS A 182 6.76 23.40 0.02
C HIS A 182 5.94 22.79 1.17
N ILE A 183 5.00 21.91 0.83
CA ILE A 183 4.11 21.25 1.79
C ILE A 183 4.55 19.80 1.98
N ARG A 184 4.75 19.39 3.23
CA ARG A 184 5.15 18.02 3.59
C ARG A 184 4.48 17.58 4.89
N PRO A 185 4.29 16.27 5.11
CA PRO A 185 3.87 15.76 6.42
C PRO A 185 4.90 16.15 7.50
N VAL A 186 4.43 16.53 8.68
CA VAL A 186 5.29 16.92 9.82
C VAL A 186 4.97 16.13 11.08
N SER A 187 3.75 15.62 11.23
CA SER A 187 3.40 14.72 12.32
C SER A 187 2.28 13.77 11.93
N VAL A 188 2.22 12.63 12.62
CA VAL A 188 1.16 11.62 12.49
C VAL A 188 0.70 11.24 13.89
N THR A 189 -0.63 11.17 14.04
CA THR A 189 -1.27 10.57 15.22
C THR A 189 -2.19 9.46 14.72
N ALA A 190 -2.16 8.29 15.33
CA ALA A 190 -2.96 7.16 14.90
C ALA A 190 -3.56 6.41 16.10
N VAL A 191 -4.77 5.91 15.90
CA VAL A 191 -5.40 4.90 16.74
C VAL A 191 -5.59 3.66 15.89
N THR A 192 -5.09 2.52 16.36
CA THR A 192 -5.27 1.22 15.71
C THR A 192 -5.85 0.22 16.69
N GLY A 193 -6.52 -0.80 16.19
CA GLY A 193 -7.11 -1.82 17.03
C GLY A 193 -7.56 -3.05 16.28
N ARG A 194 -7.85 -4.11 17.04
CA ARG A 194 -8.54 -5.31 16.57
C ARG A 194 -9.96 -5.30 17.13
N LEU A 195 -10.84 -4.53 16.48
CA LEU A 195 -12.20 -4.32 16.95
C LEU A 195 -13.06 -5.58 16.83
N SER A 196 -12.80 -6.42 15.81
CA SER A 196 -13.48 -7.70 15.65
C SER A 196 -13.27 -8.66 16.82
N ASN A 197 -12.22 -8.48 17.63
CA ASN A 197 -12.03 -9.25 18.86
C ASN A 197 -13.11 -9.02 19.92
N MET A 198 -13.92 -7.96 19.81
CA MET A 198 -15.06 -7.70 20.68
C MET A 198 -16.30 -8.52 20.30
N LEU A 199 -16.30 -9.08 19.09
CA LEU A 199 -17.43 -9.85 18.57
C LEU A 199 -17.41 -11.28 19.10
N ARG A 200 -18.59 -11.82 19.43
CA ARG A 200 -18.78 -13.26 19.70
C ARG A 200 -18.91 -14.03 18.40
N GLY A 201 -18.76 -15.35 18.42
CA GLY A 201 -18.71 -16.17 17.23
C GLY A 201 -19.88 -16.01 16.26
N ASP A 202 -21.11 -15.80 16.78
CA ASP A 202 -22.31 -15.58 15.98
C ASP A 202 -22.40 -14.14 15.40
N GLU A 203 -21.69 -13.19 16.00
CA GLU A 203 -21.64 -11.80 15.57
C GLU A 203 -20.66 -11.58 14.40
N HIS A 204 -19.71 -12.49 14.20
CA HIS A 204 -18.81 -12.49 13.03
C HIS A 204 -19.50 -12.79 11.68
N ARG A 205 -20.79 -13.10 11.70
CA ARG A 205 -21.58 -13.58 10.56
C ARG A 205 -21.38 -12.80 9.26
N TYR A 206 -21.12 -11.50 9.34
CA TYR A 206 -21.03 -10.60 8.20
C TYR A 206 -19.65 -9.94 8.05
N ILE A 207 -18.69 -10.32 8.87
CA ILE A 207 -17.33 -9.80 8.87
C ILE A 207 -16.38 -10.95 8.54
N ALA A 208 -15.70 -10.85 7.41
CA ALA A 208 -14.74 -11.84 6.96
C ALA A 208 -13.34 -11.67 7.62
N ALA A 209 -13.14 -10.56 8.33
CA ALA A 209 -11.89 -10.29 9.03
C ALA A 209 -11.72 -11.24 10.23
N HIS A 210 -10.64 -12.00 10.22
CA HIS A 210 -10.21 -12.85 11.33
C HIS A 210 -8.72 -12.56 11.64
N PRO A 211 -8.39 -11.35 12.14
CA PRO A 211 -7.02 -10.94 12.37
C PRO A 211 -6.35 -11.82 13.43
N VAL A 212 -5.15 -12.31 13.15
CA VAL A 212 -4.35 -13.07 14.09
C VAL A 212 -3.43 -12.14 14.87
N ASP A 213 -2.62 -11.35 14.15
CA ASP A 213 -1.64 -10.44 14.75
C ASP A 213 -1.61 -9.06 14.08
N VAL A 214 -2.56 -8.75 13.20
CA VAL A 214 -2.73 -7.46 12.52
C VAL A 214 -3.91 -6.67 13.08
N GLU A 215 -3.94 -5.36 12.86
CA GLU A 215 -5.08 -4.51 13.14
C GLU A 215 -6.16 -4.67 12.05
N ASP A 216 -7.44 -4.54 12.44
CA ASP A 216 -8.59 -4.49 11.54
C ASP A 216 -9.28 -3.13 11.51
N PHE A 217 -8.69 -2.18 12.23
CA PHE A 217 -9.13 -0.79 12.29
C PHE A 217 -7.95 0.15 12.47
N ALA A 218 -7.96 1.26 11.75
CA ALA A 218 -7.06 2.38 11.96
C ALA A 218 -7.76 3.70 11.64
N ASP A 219 -7.52 4.73 12.47
CA ASP A 219 -7.83 6.13 12.18
C ASP A 219 -6.54 6.93 12.35
N VAL A 220 -6.13 7.63 11.30
CA VAL A 220 -4.84 8.30 11.20
C VAL A 220 -5.04 9.76 10.86
N LEU A 221 -4.43 10.65 11.64
CA LEU A 221 -4.35 12.08 11.36
C LEU A 221 -2.93 12.45 10.94
N VAL A 222 -2.79 12.97 9.74
CA VAL A 222 -1.52 13.50 9.21
C VAL A 222 -1.60 15.02 9.21
N THR A 223 -0.72 15.69 9.94
CA THR A 223 -0.58 17.14 9.90
C THR A 223 0.51 17.52 8.91
N PHE A 224 0.22 18.49 8.04
CA PHE A 224 1.17 19.03 7.08
C PHE A 224 1.82 20.32 7.58
N SER A 225 2.95 20.67 6.98
CA SER A 225 3.76 21.85 7.35
C SER A 225 3.04 23.19 7.18
N ASP A 226 1.96 23.24 6.40
CA ASP A 226 1.10 24.42 6.21
C ASP A 226 -0.09 24.47 7.20
N GLY A 227 -0.15 23.53 8.14
CA GLY A 227 -1.20 23.40 9.15
C GLY A 227 -2.45 22.63 8.70
N SER A 228 -2.55 22.25 7.43
CA SER A 228 -3.65 21.41 6.94
C SER A 228 -3.55 19.99 7.49
N ILE A 229 -4.68 19.26 7.48
CA ILE A 229 -4.78 17.92 8.07
C ILE A 229 -5.36 16.95 7.03
N ALA A 230 -4.85 15.72 7.00
CA ALA A 230 -5.56 14.60 6.38
C ALA A 230 -5.93 13.58 7.47
N GLN A 231 -7.20 13.18 7.47
CA GLN A 231 -7.72 12.05 8.24
C GLN A 231 -7.91 10.87 7.30
N VAL A 232 -7.40 9.73 7.69
CA VAL A 232 -7.49 8.47 6.94
C VAL A 232 -8.05 7.39 7.84
N LEU A 233 -9.22 6.86 7.49
CA LEU A 233 -9.84 5.74 8.17
C LEU A 233 -9.75 4.48 7.30
N ALA A 234 -9.30 3.39 7.91
CA ALA A 234 -9.26 2.07 7.29
C ALA A 234 -9.89 1.03 8.22
N SER A 235 -10.76 0.17 7.69
CA SER A 235 -11.42 -0.83 8.53
C SER A 235 -11.83 -2.08 7.76
N ASP A 236 -11.61 -3.23 8.39
CA ASP A 236 -12.14 -4.53 7.96
C ASP A 236 -13.50 -4.86 8.61
N ASN A 237 -14.12 -3.90 9.31
CA ASN A 237 -15.31 -4.14 10.15
C ASN A 237 -16.59 -3.50 9.58
N THR A 238 -16.62 -3.20 8.29
CA THR A 238 -17.78 -2.58 7.66
C THR A 238 -18.72 -3.63 7.10
N VAL A 239 -19.93 -3.66 7.64
CA VAL A 239 -21.00 -4.55 7.17
C VAL A 239 -21.80 -3.87 6.04
N GLY A 240 -22.17 -4.65 5.02
CA GLY A 240 -23.06 -4.18 3.95
C GLY A 240 -22.38 -3.58 2.75
N GLY A 241 -21.11 -3.87 2.52
CA GLY A 241 -20.38 -3.48 1.30
C GLY A 241 -19.06 -2.78 1.55
N THR A 242 -18.58 -2.07 0.57
CA THR A 242 -17.34 -1.30 0.62
C THR A 242 -17.66 0.18 0.78
N ARG A 243 -16.97 0.86 1.68
CA ARG A 243 -16.90 2.31 1.75
C ARG A 243 -15.58 2.76 1.17
N ASN A 244 -15.67 3.62 0.21
CA ASN A 244 -14.52 4.14 -0.50
C ASN A 244 -14.86 5.59 -0.89
N ASN A 245 -14.49 6.54 -0.03
CA ASN A 245 -14.85 7.93 -0.21
C ASN A 245 -13.72 8.88 0.20
N MET A 246 -13.75 10.09 -0.36
CA MET A 246 -12.85 11.17 0.01
C MET A 246 -13.58 12.51 -0.07
N GLU A 247 -13.41 13.31 0.96
CA GLU A 247 -13.87 14.69 1.05
C GLU A 247 -12.68 15.64 1.16
N VAL A 248 -12.71 16.72 0.38
CA VAL A 248 -11.63 17.72 0.34
C VAL A 248 -12.24 19.10 0.60
N TYR A 249 -11.78 19.77 1.66
CA TYR A 249 -12.26 21.07 2.13
C TYR A 249 -11.24 22.18 1.89
#